data_07abb3571d002d2669bed82ec5c6dd4f
#
_entry.id   07abb3571d002d2669bed82ec5c6dd4f
#
_cell.length_a   1.000
_cell.length_b   1.000
_cell.length_c   1.000
_cell.angle_alpha   90.00
_cell.angle_beta   90.00
_cell.angle_gamma   90.00
#
_symmetry.space_group_name_H-M   'P 1'
#
loop_
_entity.id
_entity.type
_entity.pdbx_description
1 polymer ?
#
loop_
_entity_poly.entity_id
_entity_poly.type
_entity_poly.pdbx_seq_one_letter_code
_entity_poly.pdbx_strand_id
1 'polypeptide(L)'
;VPYVDYYINSSEDNYPRTPLKDIYDKTIAELEGIKDCAALPDNDHNGNVSRRAVKALLAKVCLAAGWDIDTKLENAAHGTYSVEGKSYFEKAAQYAKETIAGQALTMSFEDKWSPKNEGNAEEIFSVQYDRAGYPGDVLTGGNSRQNTYGSEYGNVTFGGLKNCDANLAPSLKSLYLFDKGDDRFDGTFMT
;
A
#
# COMPACT_ATOMS: atom_id res chain seq x y z
N VAL A 1 -11.69 14.87 -9.41
CA VAL A 1 -10.89 15.43 -8.31
C VAL A 1 -10.13 16.63 -8.85
N PRO A 2 -10.08 17.79 -8.20
CA PRO A 2 -9.17 18.87 -8.56
C PRO A 2 -7.72 18.45 -8.22
N TYR A 3 -6.77 18.87 -9.04
CA TYR A 3 -5.35 18.80 -8.75
C TYR A 3 -4.88 20.18 -8.31
N VAL A 4 -4.42 20.30 -7.08
CA VAL A 4 -3.98 21.57 -6.49
C VAL A 4 -2.52 21.43 -6.09
N ASP A 5 -1.64 22.14 -6.78
CA ASP A 5 -0.19 22.12 -6.64
C ASP A 5 0.38 23.39 -5.98
N TYR A 6 -0.47 24.16 -5.33
CA TYR A 6 -0.12 25.39 -4.63
C TYR A 6 -0.73 25.43 -3.23
N TYR A 7 -0.15 26.29 -2.38
CA TYR A 7 -0.65 26.49 -1.03
C TYR A 7 -1.99 27.24 -1.04
N ILE A 8 -3.01 26.67 -0.43
CA ILE A 8 -4.34 27.29 -0.25
C ILE A 8 -4.31 28.15 1.00
N ASN A 9 -4.40 29.47 0.85
CA ASN A 9 -4.39 30.42 1.95
C ASN A 9 -5.75 31.07 2.24
N SER A 10 -6.77 30.70 1.48
CA SER A 10 -8.16 31.16 1.67
C SER A 10 -9.13 30.03 1.36
N SER A 11 -10.33 30.09 1.94
CA SER A 11 -11.41 29.17 1.63
C SER A 11 -12.09 29.57 0.32
N GLU A 12 -11.46 29.29 -0.80
CA GLU A 12 -12.09 29.39 -2.11
C GLU A 12 -12.67 28.06 -2.52
N ASP A 13 -13.95 28.04 -2.84
CA ASP A 13 -14.69 26.81 -3.10
C ASP A 13 -14.72 26.38 -4.57
N ASN A 14 -14.01 27.08 -5.45
CA ASN A 14 -14.09 26.83 -6.88
C ASN A 14 -12.83 26.18 -7.44
N TYR A 15 -12.68 24.87 -7.14
CA TYR A 15 -11.63 24.05 -7.75
C TYR A 15 -12.23 23.20 -8.87
N PRO A 16 -11.96 23.53 -10.15
CA PRO A 16 -12.46 22.73 -11.26
C PRO A 16 -11.85 21.32 -11.25
N ARG A 17 -12.59 20.37 -11.80
CA ARG A 17 -12.07 19.02 -11.98
C ARG A 17 -10.94 19.03 -13.01
N THR A 18 -9.80 18.47 -12.62
CA THR A 18 -8.69 18.22 -13.54
C THR A 18 -8.96 16.94 -14.34
N PRO A 19 -8.69 16.90 -15.64
CA PRO A 19 -8.75 15.68 -16.42
C PRO A 19 -7.90 14.57 -15.77
N LEU A 20 -8.42 13.36 -15.76
CA LEU A 20 -7.78 12.24 -15.07
C LEU A 20 -6.37 11.97 -15.59
N LYS A 21 -6.20 12.03 -16.91
CA LYS A 21 -4.90 11.87 -17.56
C LYS A 21 -3.88 12.88 -17.07
N ASP A 22 -4.27 14.16 -16.96
CA ASP A 22 -3.37 15.22 -16.52
C ASP A 22 -2.93 15.01 -15.06
N ILE A 23 -3.81 14.47 -14.21
CA ILE A 23 -3.46 14.11 -12.83
C ILE A 23 -2.39 13.02 -12.82
N TYR A 24 -2.57 11.95 -13.61
CA TYR A 24 -1.58 10.88 -13.69
C TYR A 24 -0.25 11.37 -14.24
N ASP A 25 -0.27 12.11 -15.35
CA ASP A 25 0.96 12.60 -15.99
C ASP A 25 1.76 13.52 -15.08
N LYS A 26 1.10 14.43 -14.37
CA LYS A 26 1.74 15.32 -13.39
C LYS A 26 2.31 14.51 -12.22
N THR A 27 1.53 13.60 -11.63
CA THR A 27 1.99 12.78 -10.51
C THR A 27 3.18 11.91 -10.91
N ILE A 28 3.15 11.31 -12.10
CA ILE A 28 4.26 10.50 -12.61
C ILE A 28 5.49 11.38 -12.80
N ALA A 29 5.36 12.56 -13.42
CA ALA A 29 6.47 13.47 -13.67
C ALA A 29 7.13 13.95 -12.36
N GLU A 30 6.35 14.26 -11.34
CA GLU A 30 6.86 14.66 -10.02
C GLU A 30 7.63 13.51 -9.35
N LEU A 31 7.10 12.30 -9.37
CA LEU A 31 7.77 11.12 -8.82
C LEU A 31 9.02 10.75 -9.61
N GLU A 32 9.00 10.86 -10.95
CA GLU A 32 10.17 10.64 -11.80
C GLU A 32 11.28 11.66 -11.48
N GLY A 33 10.91 12.90 -11.13
CA GLY A 33 11.86 13.95 -10.73
C GLY A 33 12.62 13.65 -9.44
N ILE A 34 12.09 12.82 -8.56
CA ILE A 34 12.69 12.53 -7.25
C ILE A 34 13.19 11.08 -7.09
N LYS A 35 12.87 10.16 -8.00
CA LYS A 35 13.16 8.73 -7.86
C LYS A 35 14.65 8.38 -7.69
N ASP A 36 15.54 9.25 -8.17
CA ASP A 36 16.99 9.09 -8.08
C ASP A 36 17.65 10.22 -7.26
N CYS A 37 16.84 10.95 -6.45
CA CYS A 37 17.35 12.04 -5.62
C CYS A 37 18.41 11.54 -4.62
N ALA A 38 19.58 12.15 -4.64
CA ALA A 38 20.70 11.76 -3.77
C ALA A 38 20.43 11.99 -2.27
N ALA A 39 19.48 12.88 -1.94
CA ALA A 39 19.07 13.12 -0.55
C ALA A 39 18.21 11.99 0.02
N LEU A 40 17.67 11.11 -0.82
CA LEU A 40 16.89 9.95 -0.37
C LEU A 40 17.80 8.73 -0.22
N PRO A 41 17.65 7.94 0.85
CA PRO A 41 18.33 6.65 0.97
C PRO A 41 17.81 5.67 -0.09
N ASP A 42 18.60 4.65 -0.41
CA ASP A 42 18.16 3.59 -1.32
C ASP A 42 16.99 2.79 -0.76
N ASN A 43 17.08 2.42 0.51
CA ASN A 43 16.04 1.75 1.28
C ASN A 43 15.91 2.43 2.64
N ASP A 44 14.74 2.35 3.23
CA ASP A 44 14.49 2.77 4.61
C ASP A 44 13.45 1.85 5.25
N HIS A 45 13.68 1.50 6.50
CA HIS A 45 12.81 0.59 7.27
C HIS A 45 12.24 1.28 8.53
N ASN A 46 12.44 2.60 8.65
CA ASN A 46 12.00 3.42 9.78
C ASN A 46 10.84 4.36 9.42
N GLY A 47 10.17 4.11 8.30
CA GLY A 47 9.03 4.91 7.84
C GLY A 47 9.39 6.16 7.05
N ASN A 48 10.68 6.40 6.75
CA ASN A 48 11.07 7.49 5.87
C ASN A 48 10.93 7.09 4.40
N VAL A 49 10.77 8.09 3.55
CA VAL A 49 10.71 7.87 2.10
C VAL A 49 12.10 7.48 1.58
N SER A 50 12.16 6.42 0.79
CA SER A 50 13.37 5.95 0.11
C SER A 50 13.20 5.97 -1.40
N ARG A 51 14.31 5.91 -2.15
CA ARG A 51 14.26 5.78 -3.63
C ARG A 51 13.49 4.53 -4.06
N ARG A 52 13.63 3.43 -3.33
CA ARG A 52 12.86 2.21 -3.55
C ARG A 52 11.36 2.42 -3.36
N ALA A 53 10.96 3.17 -2.32
CA ALA A 53 9.55 3.50 -2.07
C ALA A 53 8.97 4.37 -3.19
N VAL A 54 9.72 5.35 -3.68
CA VAL A 54 9.29 6.19 -4.82
C VAL A 54 9.09 5.34 -6.08
N LYS A 55 10.02 4.43 -6.40
CA LYS A 55 9.88 3.53 -7.56
C LYS A 55 8.70 2.57 -7.42
N ALA A 56 8.47 2.04 -6.22
CA ALA A 56 7.29 1.22 -5.94
C ALA A 56 5.98 1.99 -6.15
N LEU A 57 5.94 3.25 -5.71
CA LEU A 57 4.78 4.11 -5.92
C LEU A 57 4.59 4.44 -7.40
N LEU A 58 5.66 4.74 -8.13
CA LEU A 58 5.62 4.92 -9.59
C LEU A 58 5.04 3.71 -10.30
N ALA A 59 5.47 2.50 -9.93
CA ALA A 59 4.92 1.26 -10.50
C ALA A 59 3.39 1.17 -10.28
N LYS A 60 2.93 1.48 -9.08
CA LYS A 60 1.48 1.47 -8.75
C LYS A 60 0.71 2.55 -9.50
N VAL A 61 1.23 3.78 -9.55
CA VAL A 61 0.56 4.90 -10.23
C VAL A 61 0.48 4.64 -11.74
N CYS A 62 1.57 4.18 -12.36
CA CYS A 62 1.57 3.81 -13.78
C CYS A 62 0.62 2.65 -14.07
N LEU A 63 0.56 1.65 -13.19
CA LEU A 63 -0.39 0.54 -13.36
C LEU A 63 -1.85 1.02 -13.32
N ALA A 64 -2.17 1.87 -12.35
CA ALA A 64 -3.50 2.47 -12.25
C ALA A 64 -3.82 3.35 -13.47
N ALA A 65 -2.86 4.18 -13.92
CA ALA A 65 -3.02 5.00 -15.11
C ALA A 65 -3.30 4.15 -16.36
N GLY A 66 -2.61 3.03 -16.50
CA GLY A 66 -2.82 2.11 -17.62
C GLY A 66 -4.27 1.57 -17.69
N TRP A 67 -4.86 1.26 -16.54
CA TRP A 67 -6.26 0.80 -16.46
C TRP A 67 -7.26 1.95 -16.62
N ASP A 68 -7.01 3.09 -16.01
CA ASP A 68 -7.99 4.19 -15.97
C ASP A 68 -8.01 5.02 -17.25
N ILE A 69 -6.87 5.13 -17.95
CA ILE A 69 -6.75 5.89 -19.20
C ILE A 69 -7.16 5.04 -20.40
N ASP A 70 -7.02 3.73 -20.31
CA ASP A 70 -7.48 2.84 -21.35
C ASP A 70 -9.02 2.75 -21.33
N THR A 71 -9.65 3.58 -22.16
CA THR A 71 -11.12 3.63 -22.30
C THR A 71 -11.73 2.37 -22.89
N LYS A 72 -10.90 1.40 -23.26
CA LYS A 72 -11.32 0.11 -23.83
C LYS A 72 -11.08 -1.03 -22.84
N LEU A 73 -11.54 -0.88 -21.60
CA LEU A 73 -11.47 -1.93 -20.58
C LEU A 73 -12.02 -3.28 -21.07
N GLU A 74 -13.04 -3.26 -21.94
CA GLU A 74 -13.54 -4.47 -22.60
C GLU A 74 -12.47 -5.18 -23.43
N ASN A 75 -11.58 -4.41 -24.05
CA ASN A 75 -10.48 -4.95 -24.86
C ASN A 75 -9.30 -5.38 -23.98
N ALA A 76 -9.09 -4.75 -22.82
CA ALA A 76 -8.05 -5.13 -21.87
C ALA A 76 -8.28 -6.56 -21.34
N ALA A 77 -9.53 -6.93 -21.06
CA ALA A 77 -9.89 -8.30 -20.68
C ALA A 77 -9.54 -9.34 -21.76
N HIS A 78 -9.39 -8.93 -23.00
CA HIS A 78 -9.00 -9.75 -24.14
C HIS A 78 -7.55 -9.52 -24.58
N GLY A 79 -6.74 -8.81 -23.78
CA GLY A 79 -5.32 -8.56 -24.09
C GLY A 79 -5.09 -7.47 -25.15
N THR A 80 -6.10 -6.66 -25.45
CA THR A 80 -5.99 -5.57 -26.43
C THR A 80 -6.00 -4.23 -25.69
N TYR A 81 -4.85 -3.57 -25.67
CA TYR A 81 -4.67 -2.28 -25.00
C TYR A 81 -4.60 -1.15 -26.02
N SER A 82 -5.00 0.06 -25.63
CA SER A 82 -4.66 1.25 -26.40
C SER A 82 -3.14 1.46 -26.40
N VAL A 83 -2.60 2.16 -27.39
CA VAL A 83 -1.16 2.48 -27.45
C VAL A 83 -0.74 3.27 -26.19
N GLU A 84 -1.60 4.13 -25.69
CA GLU A 84 -1.35 4.96 -24.52
C GLU A 84 -1.40 4.13 -23.22
N GLY A 85 -2.43 3.30 -23.02
CA GLY A 85 -2.52 2.38 -21.89
C GLY A 85 -1.33 1.42 -21.84
N LYS A 86 -0.87 0.92 -22.99
CA LYS A 86 0.33 0.09 -23.09
C LYS A 86 1.57 0.79 -22.59
N SER A 87 1.75 2.08 -22.90
CA SER A 87 2.91 2.87 -22.43
C SER A 87 2.95 2.96 -20.91
N TYR A 88 1.82 3.15 -20.24
CA TYR A 88 1.77 3.16 -18.77
C TYR A 88 2.07 1.78 -18.17
N PHE A 89 1.58 0.70 -18.76
CA PHE A 89 1.90 -0.65 -18.31
C PHE A 89 3.38 -1.00 -18.48
N GLU A 90 4.02 -0.55 -19.56
CA GLU A 90 5.46 -0.72 -19.76
C GLU A 90 6.28 0.03 -18.70
N LYS A 91 5.91 1.27 -18.39
CA LYS A 91 6.51 2.04 -17.29
C LYS A 91 6.28 1.34 -15.93
N ALA A 92 5.08 0.86 -15.67
CA ALA A 92 4.77 0.14 -14.43
C ALA A 92 5.66 -1.10 -14.28
N ALA A 93 5.82 -1.89 -15.33
CA ALA A 93 6.69 -3.06 -15.32
C ALA A 93 8.17 -2.69 -15.11
N GLN A 94 8.64 -1.61 -15.73
CA GLN A 94 9.99 -1.10 -15.53
C GLN A 94 10.23 -0.72 -14.08
N TYR A 95 9.39 0.13 -13.49
CA TYR A 95 9.56 0.57 -12.11
C TYR A 95 9.39 -0.56 -11.09
N ALA A 96 8.49 -1.52 -11.34
CA ALA A 96 8.39 -2.71 -10.53
C ALA A 96 9.70 -3.52 -10.56
N LYS A 97 10.28 -3.73 -11.74
CA LYS A 97 11.58 -4.40 -11.91
C LYS A 97 12.71 -3.68 -11.17
N GLU A 98 12.75 -2.36 -11.24
CA GLU A 98 13.73 -1.55 -10.51
C GLU A 98 13.53 -1.66 -8.99
N THR A 99 12.29 -1.71 -8.52
CA THR A 99 11.95 -1.82 -7.10
C THR A 99 12.41 -3.15 -6.50
N ILE A 100 12.28 -4.26 -7.24
CA ILE A 100 12.65 -5.61 -6.76
C ILE A 100 14.11 -5.98 -7.05
N ALA A 101 14.86 -5.14 -7.76
CA ALA A 101 16.24 -5.43 -8.11
C ALA A 101 17.10 -5.63 -6.86
N GLY A 102 17.77 -6.78 -6.76
CA GLY A 102 18.60 -7.12 -5.61
C GLY A 102 17.82 -7.46 -4.33
N GLN A 103 16.50 -7.61 -4.41
CA GLN A 103 15.66 -7.98 -3.29
C GLN A 103 15.28 -9.46 -3.38
N ALA A 104 15.10 -10.09 -2.23
CA ALA A 104 14.62 -11.46 -2.12
C ALA A 104 13.60 -11.55 -0.99
N LEU A 105 12.60 -12.41 -1.16
CA LEU A 105 11.69 -12.79 -0.09
C LEU A 105 12.33 -13.97 0.65
N THR A 106 12.76 -13.75 1.88
CA THR A 106 13.53 -14.73 2.68
C THR A 106 12.84 -15.14 3.96
N MET A 107 11.80 -14.39 4.33
CA MET A 107 11.04 -14.66 5.56
C MET A 107 9.89 -15.62 5.29
N SER A 108 9.53 -16.41 6.29
CA SER A 108 8.27 -17.13 6.26
C SER A 108 7.10 -16.14 6.25
N PHE A 109 5.93 -16.59 5.77
CA PHE A 109 4.76 -15.70 5.76
C PHE A 109 4.36 -15.26 7.17
N GLU A 110 4.43 -16.17 8.15
CA GLU A 110 4.14 -15.87 9.55
C GLU A 110 5.12 -14.85 10.13
N ASP A 111 6.43 -15.06 9.94
CA ASP A 111 7.46 -14.15 10.42
C ASP A 111 7.32 -12.74 9.83
N LYS A 112 6.92 -12.65 8.57
CA LYS A 112 6.71 -11.37 7.89
C LYS A 112 5.70 -10.48 8.61
N TRP A 113 4.69 -11.07 9.21
CA TRP A 113 3.62 -10.35 9.90
C TRP A 113 3.79 -10.28 11.41
N SER A 114 4.87 -10.87 11.93
CA SER A 114 5.16 -10.81 13.36
C SER A 114 5.55 -9.38 13.78
N PRO A 115 4.95 -8.83 14.86
CA PRO A 115 5.35 -7.53 15.40
C PRO A 115 6.82 -7.44 15.81
N LYS A 116 7.49 -8.57 15.98
CA LYS A 116 8.92 -8.63 16.31
C LYS A 116 9.81 -8.33 15.11
N ASN A 117 9.26 -8.43 13.93
CA ASN A 117 9.97 -8.30 12.65
C ASN A 117 9.53 -7.05 11.87
N GLU A 118 8.93 -6.07 12.54
CA GLU A 118 8.64 -4.77 11.93
C GLU A 118 9.94 -4.09 11.46
N GLY A 119 9.88 -3.37 10.35
CA GLY A 119 11.04 -2.73 9.74
C GLY A 119 12.01 -3.71 9.08
N ASN A 120 11.56 -4.89 8.67
CA ASN A 120 12.40 -5.89 8.00
C ASN A 120 12.76 -5.52 6.56
N ALA A 121 13.75 -6.21 5.99
CA ALA A 121 14.30 -5.93 4.67
C ALA A 121 13.30 -6.12 3.50
N GLU A 122 12.23 -6.87 3.70
CA GLU A 122 11.19 -7.07 2.68
C GLU A 122 10.21 -5.91 2.58
N GLU A 123 10.12 -5.05 3.62
CA GLU A 123 9.29 -3.86 3.60
C GLU A 123 9.85 -2.82 2.65
N ILE A 124 8.98 -2.25 1.83
CA ILE A 124 9.33 -1.17 0.91
C ILE A 124 9.09 0.19 1.56
N PHE A 125 7.93 0.33 2.18
CA PHE A 125 7.50 1.50 2.93
C PHE A 125 6.38 1.11 3.89
N SER A 126 6.50 1.53 5.13
CA SER A 126 5.47 1.31 6.15
C SER A 126 5.22 2.59 6.95
N VAL A 127 3.96 2.84 7.26
CA VAL A 127 3.59 3.91 8.18
C VAL A 127 3.81 3.40 9.59
N GLN A 128 4.73 4.03 10.30
CA GLN A 128 5.06 3.64 11.66
C GLN A 128 3.98 4.12 12.63
N TYR A 129 3.50 3.21 13.45
CA TYR A 129 2.59 3.49 14.55
C TYR A 129 3.29 3.15 15.87
N ASP A 130 3.21 4.05 16.82
CA ASP A 130 3.79 3.83 18.14
C ASP A 130 2.71 3.37 19.12
N ARG A 131 3.17 2.88 20.27
CA ARG A 131 2.31 2.50 21.40
C ARG A 131 1.43 3.64 21.85
N ALA A 132 0.28 3.29 22.38
CA ALA A 132 -0.53 4.17 23.21
C ALA A 132 0.33 4.83 24.28
N GLY A 133 0.45 6.14 24.29
CA GLY A 133 1.31 6.82 25.24
C GLY A 133 1.79 8.18 24.77
N TYR A 134 1.32 8.66 23.66
CA TYR A 134 1.53 10.06 23.34
C TYR A 134 0.95 10.92 24.46
N PRO A 135 1.69 11.88 25.02
CA PRO A 135 1.20 12.67 26.14
C PRO A 135 -0.14 13.31 25.80
N GLY A 136 -1.21 12.88 26.47
CA GLY A 136 -2.56 13.42 26.31
C GLY A 136 -3.59 12.52 25.63
N ASP A 137 -3.22 11.39 25.06
CA ASP A 137 -4.17 10.47 24.44
C ASP A 137 -4.21 9.12 25.18
N VAL A 138 -5.10 9.00 26.13
CA VAL A 138 -5.26 7.81 26.98
C VAL A 138 -6.11 6.74 26.27
N LEU A 139 -6.84 7.09 25.22
CA LEU A 139 -7.87 6.24 24.63
C LEU A 139 -7.58 5.79 23.20
N THR A 140 -6.73 6.51 22.47
CA THR A 140 -6.51 6.28 21.04
C THR A 140 -5.04 6.14 20.67
N GLY A 141 -4.19 5.85 21.62
CA GLY A 141 -2.77 5.70 21.39
C GLY A 141 -2.46 4.68 20.29
N GLY A 142 -1.59 5.05 19.40
CA GLY A 142 -1.14 4.21 18.32
C GLY A 142 -2.10 4.18 17.14
N ASN A 143 -2.41 3.01 16.67
CA ASN A 143 -3.23 2.78 15.51
C ASN A 143 -4.69 2.55 15.91
N SER A 144 -5.59 3.51 15.66
CA SER A 144 -7.02 3.33 15.94
C SER A 144 -7.63 2.14 15.18
N ARG A 145 -7.03 1.76 14.05
CA ARG A 145 -7.41 0.57 13.31
C ARG A 145 -7.01 -0.71 14.02
N GLN A 146 -6.00 -0.67 14.89
CA GLN A 146 -5.62 -1.83 15.69
C GLN A 146 -6.77 -2.27 16.61
N ASN A 147 -7.55 -1.35 17.15
CA ASN A 147 -8.73 -1.69 17.93
C ASN A 147 -9.85 -2.26 17.04
N THR A 148 -9.99 -1.74 15.83
CA THR A 148 -11.03 -2.17 14.89
C THR A 148 -10.68 -3.50 14.25
N TYR A 149 -9.46 -3.66 13.74
CA TYR A 149 -9.02 -4.86 13.04
C TYR A 149 -8.30 -5.85 13.96
N GLY A 150 -7.60 -5.37 14.96
CA GLY A 150 -6.93 -6.23 15.93
C GLY A 150 -7.88 -6.95 16.86
N SER A 151 -8.98 -6.31 17.23
CA SER A 151 -10.05 -6.98 17.96
C SER A 151 -10.75 -8.04 17.11
N GLU A 152 -10.81 -7.85 15.80
CA GLU A 152 -11.28 -8.83 14.84
C GLU A 152 -10.39 -10.06 14.78
N TYR A 153 -9.09 -9.87 14.96
CA TYR A 153 -8.11 -10.95 15.04
C TYR A 153 -7.92 -11.48 16.47
N GLY A 154 -8.73 -11.02 17.42
CA GLY A 154 -8.73 -11.51 18.78
C GLY A 154 -7.44 -11.25 19.55
N ASN A 155 -6.71 -10.19 19.22
CA ASN A 155 -5.46 -9.86 19.91
C ASN A 155 -5.67 -9.16 21.26
N VAL A 156 -6.89 -8.76 21.60
CA VAL A 156 -7.23 -8.18 22.89
C VAL A 156 -7.74 -9.28 23.81
N THR A 157 -6.99 -9.57 24.85
CA THR A 157 -7.38 -10.53 25.88
C THR A 157 -7.94 -9.77 27.07
N PHE A 158 -9.20 -9.98 27.38
CA PHE A 158 -9.83 -9.46 28.57
C PHE A 158 -10.23 -10.63 29.47
N GLY A 159 -9.66 -10.72 30.66
CA GLY A 159 -9.97 -11.80 31.60
C GLY A 159 -9.67 -13.21 31.10
N GLY A 160 -8.68 -13.37 30.22
CA GLY A 160 -8.34 -14.65 29.59
C GLY A 160 -9.18 -15.01 28.34
N LEU A 161 -10.14 -14.17 27.99
CA LEU A 161 -10.94 -14.34 26.77
C LEU A 161 -10.48 -13.35 25.69
N LYS A 162 -10.36 -13.85 24.47
CA LYS A 162 -10.17 -12.97 23.30
C LYS A 162 -11.46 -12.24 23.04
N ASN A 163 -11.39 -10.92 23.09
CA ASN A 163 -12.53 -10.05 22.77
C ASN A 163 -12.30 -9.46 21.37
N CYS A 164 -13.24 -9.71 20.46
CA CYS A 164 -13.20 -9.14 19.13
C CYS A 164 -14.60 -8.64 18.75
N ASP A 165 -14.62 -7.52 18.02
CA ASP A 165 -15.88 -6.93 17.54
C ASP A 165 -16.44 -7.69 16.33
N ALA A 166 -15.67 -8.58 15.73
CA ALA A 166 -16.05 -9.42 14.59
C ALA A 166 -16.70 -8.65 13.43
N ASN A 167 -16.27 -7.40 13.21
CA ASN A 167 -16.82 -6.56 12.14
C ASN A 167 -16.49 -7.11 10.74
N LEU A 168 -15.36 -7.83 10.62
CA LEU A 168 -14.97 -8.53 9.41
C LEU A 168 -14.66 -9.98 9.75
N ALA A 169 -15.35 -10.90 9.14
CA ALA A 169 -15.09 -12.32 9.26
C ALA A 169 -14.76 -12.92 7.88
N PRO A 170 -13.84 -13.88 7.80
CA PRO A 170 -13.57 -14.56 6.54
C PRO A 170 -14.82 -15.33 6.09
N SER A 171 -15.12 -15.29 4.81
CA SER A 171 -16.16 -16.14 4.25
C SER A 171 -15.67 -17.59 4.15
N LEU A 172 -16.57 -18.57 4.17
CA LEU A 172 -16.19 -19.97 3.92
C LEU A 172 -15.45 -20.12 2.58
N LYS A 173 -15.83 -19.33 1.58
CA LYS A 173 -15.14 -19.34 0.29
C LYS A 173 -13.67 -18.94 0.42
N SER A 174 -13.34 -17.94 1.25
CA SER A 174 -11.95 -17.51 1.44
C SER A 174 -11.10 -18.59 2.11
N LEU A 175 -11.67 -19.39 3.00
CA LEU A 175 -10.98 -20.51 3.63
C LEU A 175 -10.65 -21.63 2.63
N TYR A 176 -11.52 -21.85 1.65
CA TYR A 176 -11.30 -22.87 0.61
C TYR A 176 -10.41 -22.43 -0.56
N LEU A 177 -9.94 -21.19 -0.57
CA LEU A 177 -9.01 -20.69 -1.60
C LEU A 177 -7.55 -21.10 -1.34
N PHE A 178 -7.26 -21.60 -0.15
CA PHE A 178 -5.92 -22.06 0.21
C PHE A 178 -5.80 -23.56 -0.05
N ASP A 179 -4.76 -23.94 -0.75
CA ASP A 179 -4.44 -25.34 -0.96
C ASP A 179 -3.92 -25.99 0.33
N LYS A 180 -4.07 -27.30 0.44
CA LYS A 180 -3.55 -28.04 1.58
C LYS A 180 -2.02 -27.95 1.63
N GLY A 181 -1.50 -27.39 2.72
CA GLY A 181 -0.08 -27.15 2.92
C GLY A 181 0.40 -25.78 2.46
N ASP A 182 -0.52 -24.85 2.20
CA ASP A 182 -0.18 -23.44 2.00
C ASP A 182 0.07 -22.78 3.34
N ASP A 183 1.33 -22.42 3.64
CA ASP A 183 1.77 -21.83 4.91
C ASP A 183 1.06 -20.50 5.23
N ARG A 184 0.48 -19.85 4.21
CA ARG A 184 -0.25 -18.61 4.39
C ARG A 184 -1.58 -18.80 5.13
N PHE A 185 -2.13 -20.01 5.13
CA PHE A 185 -3.38 -20.29 5.82
C PHE A 185 -3.24 -20.03 7.32
N ASP A 186 -2.25 -20.64 7.96
CA ASP A 186 -2.04 -20.54 9.40
C ASP A 186 -1.61 -19.13 9.81
N GLY A 187 -0.85 -18.43 8.96
CA GLY A 187 -0.46 -17.03 9.19
C GLY A 187 -1.58 -16.00 8.91
N THR A 188 -2.66 -16.39 8.25
CA THR A 188 -3.79 -15.50 7.93
C THR A 188 -4.97 -15.73 8.88
N PHE A 189 -5.25 -16.97 9.22
CA PHE A 189 -6.39 -17.35 10.06
C PHE A 189 -5.90 -17.91 11.38
N MET A 190 -6.43 -17.36 12.46
CA MET A 190 -6.27 -17.97 13.78
C MET A 190 -7.22 -19.17 13.88
N THR A 191 -6.67 -20.33 13.93
CA THR A 191 -7.38 -21.59 14.14
C THR A 191 -7.31 -22.06 15.58
#